data_09ae9a24a4d5e921ab37420998b58a20
#
_entry.id   09ae9a24a4d5e921ab37420998b58a20
#
_cell.length_a   1.000
_cell.length_b   1.000
_cell.length_c   1.000
_cell.angle_alpha   90.00
_cell.angle_beta   90.00
_cell.angle_gamma   90.00
#
_symmetry.space_group_name_H-M   'P 1'
#
loop_
_entity.id
_entity.type
_entity.pdbx_description
1 polymer ?
#
loop_
_entity_poly.entity_id
_entity_poly.type
_entity_poly.pdbx_seq_one_letter_code
_entity_poly.pdbx_strand_id
1 'polypeptide(L)' 'MVGDLTVAQNIFIGREPKKGFSIDDKKMIEDSKKLFQELNIEINPKEKMNNLTVGKQQMCEIAKAISHKAEVIIFDEP' A
#
# COMPACT_ATOMS: atom_id res chain seq x y z
N MET A 1 10.22 6.26 -1.30
CA MET A 1 9.67 5.27 -0.36
C MET A 1 10.70 4.87 0.69
N VAL A 2 10.26 4.45 1.85
CA VAL A 2 11.17 4.10 2.94
C VAL A 2 11.57 2.62 2.82
N GLY A 3 12.86 2.38 2.63
CA GLY A 3 13.35 1.01 2.35
C GLY A 3 13.23 0.02 3.51
N ASP A 4 13.30 0.51 4.75
CA ASP A 4 13.22 -0.35 5.94
C ASP A 4 11.79 -0.78 6.27
N LEU A 5 10.79 -0.14 5.68
CA LEU A 5 9.39 -0.50 5.86
C LEU A 5 8.95 -1.54 4.85
N THR A 6 7.88 -2.26 5.17
CA THR A 6 7.29 -3.19 4.22
C THR A 6 6.57 -2.43 3.11
N VAL A 7 6.24 -3.17 2.04
CA VAL A 7 5.46 -2.63 0.93
C VAL A 7 4.12 -2.06 1.43
N ALA A 8 3.41 -2.82 2.26
CA ALA A 8 2.13 -2.38 2.80
C ALA A 8 2.27 -1.10 3.62
N GLN A 9 3.30 -1.03 4.47
CA GLN A 9 3.55 0.16 5.27
C GLN A 9 3.84 1.39 4.40
N ASN A 10 4.57 1.21 3.32
CA ASN A 10 4.86 2.30 2.38
C ASN A 10 3.59 2.80 1.68
N ILE A 11 2.73 1.89 1.24
CA ILE A 11 1.50 2.26 0.53
C ILE A 11 0.58 3.08 1.44
N PHE A 12 0.51 2.75 2.71
CA PHE A 12 -0.40 3.37 3.66
C PHE A 12 0.25 4.41 4.57
N ILE A 13 1.46 4.88 4.25
CA ILE A 13 2.10 5.93 5.06
C ILE A 13 1.16 7.12 5.22
N GLY A 14 0.91 7.49 6.47
CA GLY A 14 0.04 8.61 6.82
C GLY A 14 -1.45 8.28 6.77
N ARG A 15 -1.81 7.08 6.33
CA ARG A 15 -3.20 6.64 6.20
C ARG A 15 -3.42 5.24 6.77
N GLU A 16 -2.58 4.82 7.69
CA GLU A 16 -2.64 3.48 8.24
C GLU A 16 -4.00 3.20 8.86
N PRO A 17 -4.65 2.08 8.53
CA PRO A 17 -5.88 1.69 9.21
C PRO A 17 -5.59 1.44 10.69
N LYS A 18 -6.51 1.86 11.54
CA LYS A 18 -6.30 1.77 12.99
C LYS A 18 -7.33 0.87 13.63
N LYS A 19 -6.89 0.19 14.67
CA LYS A 19 -7.73 -0.61 15.55
C LYS A 19 -7.57 -0.05 16.95
N GLY A 20 -8.52 0.80 17.36
CA GLY A 20 -8.37 1.55 18.60
C GLY A 20 -7.23 2.56 18.48
N PHE A 21 -6.22 2.43 19.34
CA PHE A 21 -5.04 3.29 19.31
C PHE A 21 -3.87 2.71 18.54
N SER A 22 -4.02 1.51 17.99
CA SER A 22 -2.94 0.81 17.31
C SER A 22 -3.19 0.74 15.81
N ILE A 23 -2.11 0.60 15.04
CA ILE A 23 -2.20 0.37 13.60
C ILE A 23 -2.67 -1.06 13.37
N ASP A 24 -3.66 -1.22 12.48
CA ASP A 24 -4.15 -2.54 12.10
C ASP A 24 -3.34 -3.08 10.93
N ASP A 25 -2.22 -3.74 11.26
CA ASP A 25 -1.31 -4.29 10.26
C ASP A 25 -1.99 -5.34 9.39
N LYS A 26 -2.87 -6.13 9.95
CA LYS A 26 -3.59 -7.18 9.23
C LYS A 26 -4.43 -6.60 8.12
N LYS A 27 -5.20 -5.58 8.44
CA LYS A 27 -6.05 -4.90 7.47
C LYS A 27 -5.20 -4.23 6.40
N MET A 28 -4.10 -3.62 6.80
CA MET A 28 -3.17 -2.96 5.87
C MET A 28 -2.63 -3.95 4.84
N ILE A 29 -2.23 -5.14 5.28
CA ILE A 29 -1.73 -6.19 4.40
C ILE A 29 -2.83 -6.70 3.48
N GLU A 30 -4.03 -6.93 4.01
CA GLU A 30 -5.16 -7.40 3.21
C GLU A 30 -5.56 -6.39 2.13
N ASP A 31 -5.63 -5.13 2.49
CA ASP A 31 -5.98 -4.06 1.55
C ASP A 31 -4.92 -3.92 0.47
N SER A 32 -3.64 -4.06 0.83
CA SER A 32 -2.55 -4.05 -0.13
C SER A 32 -2.64 -5.22 -1.11
N LYS A 33 -2.97 -6.41 -0.61
CA LYS A 33 -3.15 -7.58 -1.46
C LYS A 33 -4.27 -7.38 -2.47
N LYS A 34 -5.39 -6.82 -2.03
CA LYS A 34 -6.52 -6.54 -2.93
C LYS A 34 -6.11 -5.54 -4.01
N LEU A 35 -5.42 -4.49 -3.61
CA LEU A 35 -4.94 -3.48 -4.56
C LEU A 35 -4.04 -4.10 -5.61
N PHE A 36 -3.08 -4.90 -5.20
CA PHE A 36 -2.16 -5.56 -6.14
C PHE A 36 -2.89 -6.54 -7.06
N GLN A 37 -3.88 -7.26 -6.54
CA GLN A 37 -4.69 -8.16 -7.37
C GLN A 37 -5.45 -7.40 -8.45
N GLU A 38 -6.04 -6.27 -8.10
CA GLU A 38 -6.77 -5.44 -9.05
C GLU A 38 -5.85 -4.89 -10.14
N LEU A 39 -4.60 -4.61 -9.80
CA LEU A 39 -3.61 -4.07 -10.73
C LEU A 39 -2.79 -5.15 -11.42
N ASN A 40 -3.04 -6.43 -11.14
CA ASN A 40 -2.27 -7.56 -11.64
C ASN A 40 -0.78 -7.46 -11.30
N ILE A 41 -0.48 -7.01 -10.09
CA ILE A 41 0.88 -6.88 -9.59
C ILE A 41 1.18 -8.03 -8.64
N GLU A 42 2.25 -8.77 -8.90
CA GLU A 42 2.68 -9.88 -8.05
C GLU A 42 3.80 -9.42 -7.11
N ILE A 43 3.39 -8.81 -5.99
CA ILE A 43 4.32 -8.37 -4.95
C ILE A 43 3.73 -8.75 -3.60
N ASN A 44 4.57 -9.31 -2.71
CA ASN A 44 4.15 -9.64 -1.36
C ASN A 44 4.12 -8.36 -0.50
N PRO A 45 2.95 -7.96 0.02
CA PRO A 45 2.86 -6.75 0.85
C PRO A 45 3.69 -6.80 2.13
N LYS A 46 4.04 -7.98 2.59
CA LYS A 46 4.87 -8.16 3.79
C LYS A 46 6.35 -7.99 3.52
N GLU A 47 6.75 -7.96 2.26
CA GLU A 47 8.16 -7.84 1.88
C GLU A 47 8.67 -6.43 2.19
N LYS A 48 9.93 -6.33 2.62
CA LYS A 48 10.56 -5.03 2.81
C LYS A 48 10.87 -4.39 1.47
N MET A 49 10.66 -3.08 1.39
CA MET A 49 10.89 -2.35 0.14
C MET A 49 12.33 -2.53 -0.37
N ASN A 50 13.31 -2.58 0.53
CA ASN A 50 14.71 -2.77 0.17
C ASN A 50 15.01 -4.10 -0.52
N ASN A 51 14.15 -5.10 -0.33
CA ASN A 51 14.34 -6.42 -0.92
C ASN A 51 13.78 -6.51 -2.35
N LEU A 52 13.13 -5.46 -2.82
CA LEU A 52 12.52 -5.45 -4.16
C LEU A 52 13.49 -4.91 -5.20
N THR A 53 13.34 -5.39 -6.43
CA THR A 53 14.03 -4.80 -7.57
C THR A 53 13.52 -3.38 -7.79
N VAL A 54 14.31 -2.57 -8.51
CA VAL A 54 13.92 -1.20 -8.85
C VAL A 54 12.57 -1.17 -9.58
N GLY A 55 12.37 -2.09 -10.52
CA GLY A 55 11.11 -2.18 -11.25
C GLY A 55 9.90 -2.45 -10.35
N LYS A 56 10.08 -3.35 -9.38
CA LYS A 56 9.01 -3.64 -8.44
C LYS A 56 8.75 -2.48 -7.48
N GLN A 57 9.80 -1.77 -7.07
CA GLN A 57 9.64 -0.57 -6.26
C GLN A 57 8.83 0.49 -7.01
N GLN A 58 9.09 0.65 -8.30
CA GLN A 58 8.32 1.58 -9.14
C GLN A 58 6.84 1.17 -9.23
N MET A 59 6.58 -0.13 -9.33
CA MET A 59 5.20 -0.63 -9.31
C MET A 59 4.49 -0.30 -8.00
N CYS A 60 5.21 -0.38 -6.88
CA CYS A 60 4.67 0.00 -5.58
C CYS A 60 4.33 1.48 -5.52
N GLU A 61 5.16 2.33 -6.11
CA GLU A 61 4.88 3.77 -6.17
C GLU A 61 3.62 4.06 -6.98
N ILE A 62 3.45 3.37 -8.10
CA ILE A 62 2.25 3.50 -8.92
C ILE A 62 1.02 3.05 -8.14
N ALA A 63 1.10 1.90 -7.47
CA ALA A 63 0.01 1.39 -6.67
C ALA A 63 -0.38 2.36 -5.55
N LYS A 64 0.62 2.95 -4.89
CA LYS A 64 0.38 3.95 -3.86
C LYS A 64 -0.35 5.17 -4.43
N ALA A 65 0.07 5.65 -5.58
CA ALA A 65 -0.57 6.80 -6.23
C ALA A 65 -2.01 6.50 -6.60
N ILE A 66 -2.28 5.30 -7.12
CA ILE A 66 -3.63 4.88 -7.48
C ILE A 66 -4.51 4.78 -6.23
N SER A 67 -3.97 4.25 -5.15
CA SER A 67 -4.69 4.15 -3.88
C SER A 67 -5.08 5.54 -3.36
N HIS A 68 -4.19 6.50 -3.45
CA HIS A 68 -4.48 7.88 -3.07
C HIS A 68 -5.58 8.49 -3.92
N LYS A 69 -5.52 8.31 -5.23
CA LYS A 69 -6.53 8.84 -6.15
C LYS A 69 -7.90 8.25 -5.87
N ALA A 70 -7.95 6.94 -5.59
CA ALA A 70 -9.21 6.27 -5.29
C ALA A 70 -9.86 6.86 -4.04
N GLU A 71 -9.07 7.17 -3.01
CA GLU A 71 -9.59 7.82 -1.81
C GLU A 71 -10.15 9.21 -2.08
N VAL A 72 -9.40 10.00 -2.86
CA VAL A 72 -9.84 11.35 -3.21
C VAL A 72 -11.15 11.31 -4.01
N ILE A 73 -11.25 10.38 -4.96
CA ILE A 73 -12.46 10.22 -5.75
C ILE A 73 -13.64 9.82 -4.89
N ILE A 74 -13.44 8.93 -3.92
CA ILE A 74 -14.50 8.52 -3.01
C ILE A 74 -14.98 9.69 -2.14
N PHE A 75 -14.07 10.55 -1.71
CA PHE A 75 -14.41 11.73 -0.92
C PHE A 75 -15.15 12.79 -1.73
N ASP A 76 -14.85 12.88 -3.02
CA ASP A 76 -15.48 13.89 -3.89
C ASP A 76 -16.86 13.48 -4.36
N GLU A 77 -17.24 12.22 -4.20
CA GLU A 77 -18.57 11.78 -4.55
C GLU A 77 -19.56 12.16 -3.45
N PRO A 78 -20.61 12.90 -3.80
CA PRO A 78 -21.63 13.27 -2.84
C PRO A 78 -22.46 12.09 -2.37
#